data_1b4614c488ca936a27bd7a04422a68c2
#
_entry.id   1b4614c488ca936a27bd7a04422a68c2
#
_cell.length_a   1.000
_cell.length_b   1.000
_cell.length_c   1.000
_cell.angle_alpha   90.00
_cell.angle_beta   90.00
_cell.angle_gamma   90.00
#
_symmetry.space_group_name_H-M   'P 1'
#
loop_
_entity.id
_entity.type
_entity.pdbx_description
1 polymer ?
#
loop_
_entity_poly.entity_id
_entity_poly.type
_entity_poly.pdbx_seq_one_letter_code
_entity_poly.pdbx_strand_id
1 'polypeptide(L)'
;MKPEISDDLSRRIFLRGAMGVSLFATSGCEKIEDFLGMEPQEGPVVPPSGEGVDLVSHVLNRLTFGPDPSEYARVKGLGVDDESAVAFFLEEQLSPNEIEDKRTQRAVRRLEAIHAPLGELYEYKEDHLLEQLTRATLIRATRSKRQLFEVMVHFWSDHFNIDISKKECRWLKVADDREVVRKHAMGNFSALLKASALSPAMLWYLDGRENRKSGESEKPNENYARELLELHTLGVGGGYTQKDVMEVARCLSGWTVRGKDRFFKGKVEFHADAHDDGAKVVLGNEIASGGGRKDLDDILEIVGMHPSTARFLGRKLCIRFISDDPSEASIKKVAGTFLSSNGNIKETLRAVFATQEFLQGSRAQKLKRPFEFIVSALRGVRARVSSEMDVVDYLIRMGHAPFQYPTPDGYPDIASPWTGTLLWRWHFAIALARNEVSENIKVEEEVLIEKAGGVDGLAASLLGRNPSIEEKAAIERSGEPLALLMASPGFQWK
;
A
#
# COMPACT_ATOMS: atom_id res chain seq x y z
N MET A 1 1.73 34.83 -39.34
CA MET A 1 0.46 34.86 -38.64
C MET A 1 0.51 33.70 -37.61
N LYS A 2 0.73 34.01 -36.34
CA LYS A 2 0.63 33.08 -35.23
C LYS A 2 -0.79 33.15 -34.68
N PRO A 3 -1.46 32.05 -34.33
CA PRO A 3 -2.69 32.11 -33.56
C PRO A 3 -2.37 32.23 -32.07
N GLU A 4 -2.84 33.31 -31.47
CA GLU A 4 -3.00 33.49 -30.03
C GLU A 4 -4.12 32.56 -29.52
N ILE A 5 -3.76 31.49 -28.76
CA ILE A 5 -4.69 30.75 -27.93
C ILE A 5 -3.93 30.38 -26.64
N SER A 6 -3.95 31.27 -25.66
CA SER A 6 -3.50 30.89 -24.31
C SER A 6 -4.07 31.73 -23.14
N ASP A 7 -4.89 32.74 -23.41
CA ASP A 7 -5.28 33.68 -22.32
C ASP A 7 -6.65 33.38 -21.68
N ASP A 8 -7.51 32.59 -22.30
CA ASP A 8 -8.88 32.37 -21.80
C ASP A 8 -8.98 31.26 -20.73
N LEU A 9 -8.05 30.30 -20.75
CA LEU A 9 -8.04 29.21 -19.77
C LEU A 9 -7.49 29.67 -18.40
N SER A 10 -6.46 30.50 -18.42
CA SER A 10 -5.85 31.11 -17.24
C SER A 10 -6.80 32.07 -16.53
N ARG A 11 -7.62 32.82 -17.25
CA ARG A 11 -8.64 33.73 -16.69
C ARG A 11 -9.81 32.97 -16.04
N ARG A 12 -10.22 31.83 -16.61
CA ARG A 12 -11.30 31.00 -16.01
C ARG A 12 -10.87 30.31 -14.72
N ILE A 13 -9.61 29.90 -14.61
CA ILE A 13 -9.04 29.32 -13.37
C ILE A 13 -8.90 30.40 -12.30
N PHE A 14 -8.43 31.60 -12.67
CA PHE A 14 -8.27 32.71 -11.73
C PHE A 14 -9.61 33.25 -11.21
N LEU A 15 -10.65 33.32 -12.05
CA LEU A 15 -11.98 33.79 -11.64
C LEU A 15 -12.74 32.78 -10.75
N ARG A 16 -12.50 31.46 -10.90
CA ARG A 16 -13.05 30.46 -9.98
C ARG A 16 -12.33 30.42 -8.62
N GLY A 17 -11.04 30.76 -8.57
CA GLY A 17 -10.28 30.92 -7.33
C GLY A 17 -10.63 32.20 -6.58
N ALA A 18 -10.86 33.31 -7.30
CA ALA A 18 -11.11 34.62 -6.69
C ALA A 18 -12.53 34.80 -6.11
N MET A 19 -13.55 34.10 -6.65
CA MET A 19 -14.90 34.14 -6.08
C MET A 19 -15.08 33.32 -4.79
N GLY A 20 -14.18 32.36 -4.51
CA GLY A 20 -14.21 31.58 -3.27
C GLY A 20 -13.62 32.33 -2.06
N VAL A 21 -12.74 33.29 -2.29
CA VAL A 21 -11.96 33.95 -1.22
C VAL A 21 -12.68 35.17 -0.62
N SER A 22 -13.57 35.83 -1.35
CA SER A 22 -14.21 37.06 -0.85
C SER A 22 -15.44 36.88 0.04
N LEU A 23 -15.90 35.64 0.27
CA LEU A 23 -17.04 35.33 1.16
C LEU A 23 -16.66 34.80 2.54
N PHE A 24 -15.37 34.58 2.85
CA PHE A 24 -14.91 33.95 4.08
C PHE A 24 -13.93 34.79 4.93
N ALA A 25 -13.90 36.09 4.73
CA ALA A 25 -12.96 36.97 5.45
C ALA A 25 -13.25 37.15 6.94
N THR A 26 -14.23 36.44 7.54
CA THR A 26 -14.58 36.57 8.96
C THR A 26 -14.70 35.26 9.73
N SER A 27 -14.40 34.11 9.15
CA SER A 27 -14.35 32.86 9.91
C SER A 27 -13.00 32.19 9.68
N GLY A 28 -12.22 32.15 10.75
CA GLY A 28 -10.80 31.88 10.85
C GLY A 28 -10.23 30.73 9.98
N CYS A 29 -8.91 30.69 9.90
CA CYS A 29 -8.09 29.71 9.19
C CYS A 29 -8.52 28.26 9.43
N GLU A 30 -8.99 27.91 10.61
CA GLU A 30 -9.50 26.58 10.99
C GLU A 30 -10.54 26.01 10.00
N LYS A 31 -11.52 26.82 9.56
CA LYS A 31 -12.55 26.34 8.61
C LYS A 31 -12.00 26.07 7.21
N ILE A 32 -10.95 26.78 6.83
CA ILE A 32 -10.28 26.56 5.55
C ILE A 32 -9.44 25.29 5.60
N GLU A 33 -8.73 25.04 6.69
CA GLU A 33 -7.93 23.84 6.91
C GLU A 33 -8.80 22.58 7.00
N ASP A 34 -9.94 22.62 7.69
CA ASP A 34 -10.93 21.53 7.71
C ASP A 34 -11.52 21.28 6.33
N PHE A 35 -11.86 22.35 5.58
CA PHE A 35 -12.32 22.23 4.20
C PHE A 35 -11.26 21.61 3.30
N LEU A 36 -9.97 21.89 3.55
CA LEU A 36 -8.83 21.32 2.81
C LEU A 36 -8.49 19.89 3.27
N GLY A 37 -9.06 19.39 4.36
CA GLY A 37 -8.76 18.10 4.94
C GLY A 37 -7.34 18.03 5.54
N MET A 38 -6.80 19.17 5.96
CA MET A 38 -5.41 19.30 6.46
C MET A 38 -5.31 19.15 7.97
N GLU A 39 -6.43 19.27 8.70
CA GLU A 39 -6.41 19.10 10.14
C GLU A 39 -6.29 17.65 10.56
N PRO A 40 -5.48 17.36 11.60
CA PRO A 40 -5.42 16.05 12.21
C PRO A 40 -6.79 15.65 12.79
N GLN A 41 -6.98 14.35 13.01
CA GLN A 41 -8.22 13.86 13.64
C GLN A 41 -8.32 14.42 15.07
N GLU A 42 -9.47 14.96 15.41
CA GLU A 42 -9.76 15.38 16.77
C GLU A 42 -10.30 14.20 17.59
N GLY A 43 -9.99 14.17 18.86
CA GLY A 43 -10.48 13.17 19.80
C GLY A 43 -9.63 13.14 21.08
N PRO A 44 -10.15 12.56 22.17
CA PRO A 44 -9.40 12.45 23.41
C PRO A 44 -8.17 11.56 23.20
N VAL A 45 -7.04 11.94 23.79
CA VAL A 45 -5.85 11.11 23.90
C VAL A 45 -5.94 10.35 25.20
N VAL A 46 -6.12 9.04 25.12
CA VAL A 46 -6.10 8.15 26.29
C VAL A 46 -4.97 7.15 26.04
N PRO A 47 -3.83 7.31 26.73
CA PRO A 47 -2.69 6.43 26.53
C PRO A 47 -2.93 5.03 27.09
N PRO A 48 -2.29 3.99 26.53
CA PRO A 48 -2.19 2.67 27.16
C PRO A 48 -1.53 2.73 28.53
N SER A 49 -1.86 1.81 29.42
CA SER A 49 -1.42 1.84 30.83
C SER A 49 -0.70 0.57 31.29
N GLY A 50 -0.18 -0.27 30.40
CA GLY A 50 0.54 -1.50 30.73
C GLY A 50 2.05 -1.38 30.51
N GLU A 51 2.84 -2.25 31.15
CA GLU A 51 4.29 -2.36 30.90
C GLU A 51 4.60 -2.99 29.53
N GLY A 52 3.70 -3.83 29.03
CA GLY A 52 3.77 -4.44 27.70
C GLY A 52 2.77 -3.83 26.72
N VAL A 53 3.00 -4.01 25.43
CA VAL A 53 2.04 -3.65 24.39
C VAL A 53 0.77 -4.47 24.57
N ASP A 54 -0.36 -3.81 24.79
CA ASP A 54 -1.65 -4.50 24.94
C ASP A 54 -2.22 -4.96 23.59
N LEU A 55 -3.32 -5.72 23.62
CA LEU A 55 -3.92 -6.28 22.41
C LEU A 55 -4.44 -5.19 21.46
N VAL A 56 -5.03 -4.12 21.98
CA VAL A 56 -5.56 -3.01 21.16
C VAL A 56 -4.43 -2.25 20.47
N SER A 57 -3.37 -1.91 21.21
CA SER A 57 -2.17 -1.27 20.66
C SER A 57 -1.49 -2.13 19.61
N HIS A 58 -1.39 -3.44 19.86
CA HIS A 58 -0.84 -4.40 18.90
C HIS A 58 -1.64 -4.41 17.60
N VAL A 59 -2.96 -4.57 17.68
CA VAL A 59 -3.83 -4.63 16.51
C VAL A 59 -3.80 -3.31 15.73
N LEU A 60 -3.86 -2.17 16.40
CA LEU A 60 -3.72 -0.87 15.77
C LEU A 60 -2.40 -0.74 14.99
N ASN A 61 -1.29 -1.13 15.59
CA ASN A 61 0.02 -1.08 14.92
C ASN A 61 0.13 -2.03 13.73
N ARG A 62 -0.57 -3.18 13.75
CA ARG A 62 -0.50 -4.19 12.67
C ARG A 62 -1.46 -3.91 11.52
N LEU A 63 -2.68 -3.47 11.81
CA LEU A 63 -3.72 -3.26 10.82
C LEU A 63 -3.68 -1.85 10.19
N THR A 64 -2.91 -0.94 10.77
CA THR A 64 -2.82 0.45 10.30
C THR A 64 -1.36 0.82 10.00
N PHE A 65 -1.16 2.02 9.46
CA PHE A 65 0.19 2.61 9.35
C PHE A 65 0.67 3.26 10.66
N GLY A 66 0.13 2.85 11.77
CA GLY A 66 0.36 3.39 13.11
C GLY A 66 -0.88 4.14 13.62
N PRO A 67 -1.18 4.01 14.91
CA PRO A 67 -2.37 4.63 15.49
C PRO A 67 -2.26 6.16 15.52
N ASP A 68 -3.38 6.84 15.30
CA ASP A 68 -3.59 8.20 15.78
C ASP A 68 -3.87 8.13 17.29
N PRO A 69 -3.41 9.09 18.10
CA PRO A 69 -3.61 9.05 19.55
C PRO A 69 -5.06 8.89 20.03
N SER A 70 -6.07 9.27 19.22
CA SER A 70 -7.48 9.05 19.56
C SER A 70 -8.01 7.67 19.21
N GLU A 71 -7.34 6.94 18.31
CA GLU A 71 -7.82 5.64 17.86
C GLU A 71 -7.78 4.58 18.96
N TYR A 72 -6.80 4.65 19.85
CA TYR A 72 -6.72 3.72 20.97
C TYR A 72 -7.98 3.80 21.86
N ALA A 73 -8.34 5.02 22.29
CA ALA A 73 -9.55 5.24 23.10
C ALA A 73 -10.82 4.83 22.36
N ARG A 74 -10.89 5.15 21.06
CA ARG A 74 -12.04 4.79 20.22
C ARG A 74 -12.21 3.27 20.15
N VAL A 75 -11.13 2.54 19.86
CA VAL A 75 -11.18 1.09 19.73
C VAL A 75 -11.51 0.43 21.07
N LYS A 76 -10.89 0.87 22.17
CA LYS A 76 -11.24 0.40 23.52
C LYS A 76 -12.73 0.56 23.83
N GLY A 77 -13.37 1.63 23.33
CA GLY A 77 -14.80 1.88 23.52
C GLY A 77 -15.73 1.05 22.64
N LEU A 78 -15.23 0.23 21.71
CA LEU A 78 -16.05 -0.61 20.84
C LEU A 78 -16.58 -1.88 21.53
N GLY A 79 -15.92 -2.34 22.59
CA GLY A 79 -16.25 -3.59 23.28
C GLY A 79 -16.24 -3.46 24.81
N VAL A 80 -16.67 -4.50 25.49
CA VAL A 80 -16.65 -4.60 26.95
C VAL A 80 -15.28 -5.01 27.49
N ASP A 81 -14.46 -5.60 26.64
CA ASP A 81 -13.07 -6.02 26.89
C ASP A 81 -12.24 -5.84 25.61
N ASP A 82 -10.91 -6.05 25.72
CA ASP A 82 -10.00 -5.85 24.59
C ASP A 82 -10.25 -6.83 23.45
N GLU A 83 -10.65 -8.04 23.72
CA GLU A 83 -10.90 -9.08 22.71
C GLU A 83 -12.13 -8.70 21.87
N SER A 84 -13.24 -8.33 22.51
CA SER A 84 -14.44 -7.86 21.81
C SER A 84 -14.20 -6.55 21.08
N ALA A 85 -13.47 -5.60 21.68
CA ALA A 85 -13.13 -4.32 21.06
C ALA A 85 -12.32 -4.54 19.75
N VAL A 86 -11.32 -5.39 19.80
CA VAL A 86 -10.50 -5.76 18.64
C VAL A 86 -11.32 -6.49 17.58
N ALA A 87 -12.22 -7.40 17.99
CA ALA A 87 -13.09 -8.10 17.04
C ALA A 87 -14.00 -7.12 16.27
N PHE A 88 -14.61 -6.17 16.95
CA PHE A 88 -15.42 -5.12 16.31
C PHE A 88 -14.60 -4.23 15.38
N PHE A 89 -13.42 -3.78 15.81
CA PHE A 89 -12.53 -3.00 14.98
C PHE A 89 -12.08 -3.74 13.72
N LEU A 90 -11.77 -5.03 13.85
CA LEU A 90 -11.39 -5.88 12.72
C LEU A 90 -12.50 -5.95 11.67
N GLU A 91 -13.75 -6.22 12.09
CA GLU A 91 -14.89 -6.29 11.16
C GLU A 91 -15.19 -4.94 10.52
N GLU A 92 -15.07 -3.84 11.27
CA GLU A 92 -15.13 -2.48 10.73
C GLU A 92 -14.11 -2.31 9.59
N GLN A 93 -12.84 -2.65 9.82
CA GLN A 93 -11.77 -2.47 8.85
C GLN A 93 -11.87 -3.45 7.66
N LEU A 94 -12.45 -4.62 7.83
CA LEU A 94 -12.76 -5.55 6.74
C LEU A 94 -13.94 -5.09 5.87
N SER A 95 -14.69 -4.08 6.32
CA SER A 95 -15.80 -3.47 5.59
C SER A 95 -15.50 -2.02 5.16
N PRO A 96 -14.41 -1.76 4.38
CA PRO A 96 -13.94 -0.40 4.10
C PRO A 96 -14.97 0.49 3.39
N ASN A 97 -15.92 -0.09 2.68
CA ASN A 97 -16.98 0.68 1.99
C ASN A 97 -18.00 1.29 2.96
N GLU A 98 -18.11 0.74 4.17
CA GLU A 98 -19.02 1.22 5.23
C GLU A 98 -18.36 2.33 6.06
N ILE A 99 -17.03 2.47 6.00
CA ILE A 99 -16.29 3.51 6.72
C ILE A 99 -16.38 4.84 5.94
N GLU A 100 -16.96 5.85 6.58
CA GLU A 100 -17.02 7.19 6.02
C GLU A 100 -15.62 7.87 6.08
N ASP A 101 -15.08 8.24 4.90
CA ASP A 101 -13.75 8.82 4.75
C ASP A 101 -13.74 10.06 3.84
N LYS A 102 -14.71 10.96 4.07
CA LYS A 102 -14.95 12.13 3.22
C LYS A 102 -13.77 13.09 3.16
N ARG A 103 -13.04 13.29 4.27
CA ARG A 103 -11.88 14.20 4.32
C ARG A 103 -10.78 13.74 3.37
N THR A 104 -10.35 12.48 3.49
CA THR A 104 -9.35 11.89 2.62
C THR A 104 -9.79 11.92 1.15
N GLN A 105 -11.05 11.54 0.89
CA GLN A 105 -11.60 11.56 -0.46
C GLN A 105 -11.59 12.97 -1.08
N ARG A 106 -11.88 14.02 -0.30
CA ARG A 106 -11.82 15.42 -0.78
C ARG A 106 -10.39 15.84 -1.11
N ALA A 107 -9.42 15.50 -0.24
CA ALA A 107 -8.01 15.81 -0.47
C ALA A 107 -7.49 15.15 -1.75
N VAL A 108 -7.77 13.84 -1.91
CA VAL A 108 -7.35 13.06 -3.07
C VAL A 108 -8.06 13.49 -4.36
N ARG A 109 -9.33 13.90 -4.29
CA ARG A 109 -10.10 14.36 -5.48
C ARG A 109 -9.48 15.57 -6.18
N ARG A 110 -8.61 16.33 -5.50
CA ARG A 110 -7.90 17.49 -6.07
C ARG A 110 -6.71 17.10 -6.93
N LEU A 111 -6.30 15.86 -6.86
CA LEU A 111 -5.20 15.31 -7.64
C LEU A 111 -5.76 14.83 -8.98
N GLU A 112 -5.79 15.70 -9.98
CA GLU A 112 -6.51 15.45 -11.23
C GLU A 112 -5.98 14.25 -11.99
N ALA A 113 -4.66 14.09 -12.07
CA ALA A 113 -4.03 13.05 -12.89
C ALA A 113 -4.37 11.63 -12.42
N ILE A 114 -4.58 11.40 -11.10
CA ILE A 114 -4.92 10.06 -10.62
C ILE A 114 -6.34 9.60 -10.98
N HIS A 115 -7.19 10.54 -11.43
CA HIS A 115 -8.56 10.27 -11.88
C HIS A 115 -8.68 10.26 -13.40
N ALA A 116 -7.63 10.67 -14.12
CA ALA A 116 -7.65 10.76 -15.56
C ALA A 116 -7.88 9.37 -16.22
N PRO A 117 -8.71 9.28 -17.27
CA PRO A 117 -8.84 8.07 -18.06
C PRO A 117 -7.49 7.60 -18.62
N LEU A 118 -7.35 6.30 -18.86
CA LEU A 118 -6.09 5.69 -19.31
C LEU A 118 -5.43 6.42 -20.49
N GLY A 119 -6.20 6.77 -21.51
CA GLY A 119 -5.67 7.46 -22.70
C GLY A 119 -5.18 8.88 -22.41
N GLU A 120 -5.79 9.57 -21.46
CA GLU A 120 -5.43 10.95 -21.08
C GLU A 120 -4.18 11.01 -20.22
N LEU A 121 -3.80 9.90 -19.53
CA LEU A 121 -2.59 9.86 -18.73
C LEU A 121 -1.33 10.20 -19.55
N TYR A 122 -1.33 9.90 -20.83
CA TYR A 122 -0.22 10.20 -21.73
C TYR A 122 -0.08 11.70 -22.10
N GLU A 123 -1.03 12.54 -21.73
CA GLU A 123 -0.94 13.99 -21.91
C GLU A 123 -0.22 14.68 -20.72
N TYR A 124 -0.04 13.95 -19.60
CA TYR A 124 0.69 14.44 -18.43
C TYR A 124 2.19 14.19 -18.55
N LYS A 125 2.99 15.05 -17.91
CA LYS A 125 4.41 14.77 -17.70
C LYS A 125 4.59 13.62 -16.74
N GLU A 126 5.59 12.78 -16.98
CA GLU A 126 5.93 11.60 -16.19
C GLU A 126 6.12 11.91 -14.70
N ASP A 127 6.94 12.93 -14.41
CA ASP A 127 7.22 13.35 -13.02
C ASP A 127 5.95 13.81 -12.29
N HIS A 128 5.04 14.45 -13.00
CA HIS A 128 3.77 14.89 -12.42
C HIS A 128 2.86 13.72 -12.05
N LEU A 129 2.85 12.65 -12.86
CA LEU A 129 2.10 11.43 -12.54
C LEU A 129 2.66 10.72 -11.32
N LEU A 130 3.99 10.58 -11.24
CA LEU A 130 4.66 10.00 -10.08
C LEU A 130 4.38 10.84 -8.82
N GLU A 131 4.51 12.17 -8.91
CA GLU A 131 4.22 13.09 -7.81
C GLU A 131 2.80 12.90 -7.31
N GLN A 132 1.80 12.99 -8.19
CA GLN A 132 0.39 12.89 -7.79
C GLN A 132 0.02 11.51 -7.24
N LEU A 133 0.57 10.43 -7.80
CA LEU A 133 0.34 9.08 -7.29
C LEU A 133 0.97 8.90 -5.90
N THR A 134 2.21 9.35 -5.73
CA THR A 134 2.92 9.32 -4.43
C THR A 134 2.20 10.14 -3.39
N ARG A 135 1.79 11.35 -3.74
CA ARG A 135 1.02 12.25 -2.87
C ARG A 135 -0.32 11.63 -2.45
N ALA A 136 -1.06 11.05 -3.41
CA ALA A 136 -2.32 10.36 -3.11
C ALA A 136 -2.12 9.20 -2.12
N THR A 137 -1.03 8.44 -2.28
CA THR A 137 -0.69 7.32 -1.40
C THR A 137 -0.36 7.81 0.01
N LEU A 138 0.46 8.85 0.14
CA LEU A 138 0.80 9.44 1.44
C LEU A 138 -0.43 10.06 2.14
N ILE A 139 -1.29 10.80 1.41
CA ILE A 139 -2.55 11.34 1.96
C ILE A 139 -3.42 10.20 2.51
N ARG A 140 -3.59 9.12 1.75
CA ARG A 140 -4.41 7.99 2.16
C ARG A 140 -3.81 7.27 3.36
N ALA A 141 -2.52 6.97 3.33
CA ALA A 141 -1.83 6.30 4.43
C ALA A 141 -1.89 7.11 5.75
N THR A 142 -1.74 8.44 5.67
CA THR A 142 -1.76 9.31 6.86
C THR A 142 -3.16 9.60 7.38
N ARG A 143 -4.14 9.83 6.52
CA ARG A 143 -5.44 10.43 6.89
C ARG A 143 -6.63 9.49 6.79
N SER A 144 -6.55 8.41 5.98
CA SER A 144 -7.69 7.53 5.77
C SER A 144 -8.09 6.82 7.06
N LYS A 145 -9.40 6.73 7.28
CA LYS A 145 -9.99 5.86 8.32
C LYS A 145 -10.04 4.40 7.90
N ARG A 146 -9.88 4.11 6.60
CA ARG A 146 -9.86 2.78 6.00
C ARG A 146 -8.45 2.20 6.01
N GLN A 147 -7.83 2.16 7.18
CA GLN A 147 -6.40 1.89 7.31
C GLN A 147 -6.00 0.51 6.82
N LEU A 148 -6.73 -0.54 7.17
CA LEU A 148 -6.43 -1.90 6.70
C LEU A 148 -6.54 -2.00 5.16
N PHE A 149 -7.50 -1.30 4.56
CA PHE A 149 -7.61 -1.22 3.11
C PHE A 149 -6.35 -0.59 2.49
N GLU A 150 -5.85 0.51 3.03
CA GLU A 150 -4.63 1.16 2.52
C GLU A 150 -3.37 0.28 2.75
N VAL A 151 -3.29 -0.42 3.87
CA VAL A 151 -2.24 -1.42 4.13
C VAL A 151 -2.28 -2.54 3.11
N MET A 152 -3.47 -3.03 2.74
CA MET A 152 -3.62 -4.08 1.72
C MET A 152 -3.33 -3.57 0.32
N VAL A 153 -3.69 -2.33 -0.01
CA VAL A 153 -3.28 -1.69 -1.27
C VAL A 153 -1.75 -1.65 -1.37
N HIS A 154 -1.07 -1.25 -0.30
CA HIS A 154 0.39 -1.22 -0.26
C HIS A 154 1.01 -2.62 -0.39
N PHE A 155 0.43 -3.61 0.29
CA PHE A 155 0.84 -5.02 0.20
C PHE A 155 0.72 -5.57 -1.24
N TRP A 156 -0.42 -5.35 -1.90
CA TRP A 156 -0.62 -5.82 -3.27
C TRP A 156 0.19 -5.02 -4.29
N SER A 157 0.47 -3.74 -4.03
CA SER A 157 1.36 -2.93 -4.86
C SER A 157 2.80 -3.45 -4.85
N ASP A 158 3.26 -4.01 -3.70
CA ASP A 158 4.55 -4.69 -3.59
C ASP A 158 4.49 -6.12 -4.20
N HIS A 159 3.37 -6.85 -4.02
CA HIS A 159 3.22 -8.20 -4.54
C HIS A 159 3.16 -8.25 -6.07
N PHE A 160 2.47 -7.31 -6.69
CA PHE A 160 2.41 -7.08 -8.13
C PHE A 160 3.26 -5.86 -8.50
N ASN A 161 4.53 -5.87 -8.07
CA ASN A 161 5.37 -4.69 -8.21
C ASN A 161 5.57 -4.30 -9.67
N ILE A 162 5.48 -3.01 -9.93
CA ILE A 162 5.78 -2.37 -11.21
C ILE A 162 6.62 -1.14 -10.90
N ASP A 163 7.88 -1.13 -11.33
CA ASP A 163 8.70 0.06 -11.30
C ASP A 163 8.16 1.09 -12.30
N ILE A 164 7.68 2.19 -11.76
CA ILE A 164 7.09 3.28 -12.55
C ILE A 164 8.10 3.88 -13.54
N SER A 165 9.39 3.79 -13.29
CA SER A 165 10.44 4.34 -14.15
C SER A 165 10.67 3.55 -15.44
N LYS A 166 10.16 2.30 -15.52
CA LYS A 166 10.39 1.42 -16.67
C LYS A 166 9.48 1.74 -17.85
N LYS A 167 10.03 2.27 -18.93
CA LYS A 167 9.34 2.48 -20.23
C LYS A 167 7.97 3.20 -20.07
N GLU A 168 6.90 2.64 -20.62
CA GLU A 168 5.53 3.17 -20.59
C GLU A 168 4.85 3.04 -19.22
N CYS A 169 5.44 2.34 -18.24
CA CYS A 169 4.91 2.23 -16.88
C CYS A 169 4.74 3.61 -16.23
N ARG A 170 5.52 4.61 -16.64
CA ARG A 170 5.45 6.01 -16.20
C ARG A 170 4.06 6.62 -16.31
N TRP A 171 3.33 6.27 -17.36
CA TRP A 171 1.96 6.72 -17.59
C TRP A 171 0.91 5.72 -17.09
N LEU A 172 1.25 4.43 -17.13
CA LEU A 172 0.29 3.35 -16.91
C LEU A 172 0.11 2.99 -15.43
N LYS A 173 1.12 3.25 -14.57
CA LYS A 173 1.08 2.86 -13.14
C LYS A 173 -0.07 3.53 -12.38
N VAL A 174 -0.47 4.74 -12.75
CA VAL A 174 -1.63 5.43 -12.15
C VAL A 174 -2.92 4.65 -12.39
N ALA A 175 -3.12 4.16 -13.61
CA ALA A 175 -4.28 3.33 -13.94
C ALA A 175 -4.20 1.96 -13.27
N ASP A 176 -3.02 1.36 -13.19
CA ASP A 176 -2.78 0.10 -12.49
C ASP A 176 -3.13 0.19 -10.99
N ASP A 177 -2.66 1.23 -10.30
CA ASP A 177 -3.04 1.46 -8.88
C ASP A 177 -4.57 1.52 -8.72
N ARG A 178 -5.24 2.30 -9.57
CA ARG A 178 -6.69 2.54 -9.49
C ARG A 178 -7.53 1.35 -9.90
N GLU A 179 -7.26 0.78 -11.09
CA GLU A 179 -8.13 -0.21 -11.74
C GLU A 179 -7.81 -1.66 -11.32
N VAL A 180 -6.56 -1.91 -10.90
CA VAL A 180 -6.10 -3.24 -10.52
C VAL A 180 -5.97 -3.33 -9.00
N VAL A 181 -4.99 -2.65 -8.43
CA VAL A 181 -4.63 -2.85 -7.02
C VAL A 181 -5.76 -2.40 -6.09
N ARG A 182 -6.16 -1.14 -6.16
CA ARG A 182 -7.16 -0.58 -5.25
C ARG A 182 -8.55 -1.19 -5.43
N LYS A 183 -8.93 -1.46 -6.67
CA LYS A 183 -10.22 -2.03 -7.00
C LYS A 183 -10.41 -3.43 -6.41
N HIS A 184 -9.35 -4.21 -6.32
CA HIS A 184 -9.41 -5.62 -5.93
C HIS A 184 -8.75 -5.93 -4.59
N ALA A 185 -8.14 -4.95 -3.90
CA ALA A 185 -7.31 -5.15 -2.69
C ALA A 185 -7.99 -5.95 -1.56
N MET A 186 -9.31 -5.88 -1.42
CA MET A 186 -10.10 -6.58 -0.40
C MET A 186 -11.18 -7.49 -1.03
N GLY A 187 -11.01 -7.87 -2.28
CA GLY A 187 -11.95 -8.68 -3.04
C GLY A 187 -11.58 -10.17 -3.07
N ASN A 188 -11.49 -10.69 -4.29
CA ASN A 188 -11.10 -12.07 -4.57
C ASN A 188 -9.76 -12.09 -5.30
N PHE A 189 -8.85 -12.99 -4.89
CA PHE A 189 -7.50 -13.08 -5.45
C PHE A 189 -7.50 -13.41 -6.94
N SER A 190 -8.39 -14.31 -7.41
CA SER A 190 -8.45 -14.64 -8.84
C SER A 190 -8.83 -13.43 -9.70
N ALA A 191 -9.73 -12.57 -9.18
CA ALA A 191 -10.08 -11.32 -9.87
C ALA A 191 -8.92 -10.32 -9.88
N LEU A 192 -8.17 -10.20 -8.79
CA LEU A 192 -6.98 -9.36 -8.69
C LEU A 192 -5.87 -9.88 -9.62
N LEU A 193 -5.61 -11.18 -9.62
CA LEU A 193 -4.62 -11.83 -10.48
C LEU A 193 -4.94 -11.60 -11.97
N LYS A 194 -6.21 -11.79 -12.36
CA LYS A 194 -6.66 -11.53 -13.74
C LYS A 194 -6.52 -10.06 -14.13
N ALA A 195 -6.90 -9.15 -13.22
CA ALA A 195 -6.76 -7.72 -13.46
C ALA A 195 -5.29 -7.31 -13.61
N SER A 196 -4.38 -7.88 -12.80
CA SER A 196 -2.93 -7.68 -12.92
C SER A 196 -2.39 -8.26 -14.23
N ALA A 197 -2.79 -9.48 -14.60
CA ALA A 197 -2.34 -10.13 -15.84
C ALA A 197 -2.72 -9.33 -17.10
N LEU A 198 -3.83 -8.64 -17.06
CA LEU A 198 -4.31 -7.77 -18.15
C LEU A 198 -4.05 -6.29 -17.88
N SER A 199 -3.25 -5.95 -16.87
CA SER A 199 -2.80 -4.57 -16.66
C SER A 199 -1.85 -4.15 -17.80
N PRO A 200 -2.11 -3.04 -18.49
CA PRO A 200 -1.18 -2.56 -19.50
C PRO A 200 0.19 -2.21 -18.90
N ALA A 201 0.24 -1.76 -17.66
CA ALA A 201 1.49 -1.50 -16.95
C ALA A 201 2.28 -2.79 -16.72
N MET A 202 1.64 -3.88 -16.29
CA MET A 202 2.28 -5.18 -16.07
C MET A 202 2.78 -5.79 -17.38
N LEU A 203 1.98 -5.73 -18.45
CA LEU A 203 2.38 -6.19 -19.77
C LEU A 203 3.58 -5.42 -20.33
N TRP A 204 3.74 -4.14 -20.00
CA TRP A 204 4.94 -3.38 -20.32
C TRP A 204 6.10 -3.70 -19.39
N TYR A 205 5.85 -3.85 -18.10
CA TYR A 205 6.89 -4.08 -17.11
C TYR A 205 7.59 -5.42 -17.29
N LEU A 206 6.84 -6.49 -17.56
CA LEU A 206 7.37 -7.85 -17.74
C LEU A 206 7.46 -8.30 -19.20
N ASP A 207 7.41 -7.34 -20.14
CA ASP A 207 7.52 -7.57 -21.59
C ASP A 207 6.47 -8.55 -22.16
N GLY A 208 5.37 -8.81 -21.44
CA GLY A 208 4.27 -9.68 -21.84
C GLY A 208 3.61 -9.24 -23.16
N ARG A 209 3.59 -7.94 -23.44
CA ARG A 209 3.10 -7.38 -24.71
C ARG A 209 3.89 -7.81 -25.96
N GLU A 210 5.11 -8.30 -25.78
CA GLU A 210 5.99 -8.76 -26.85
C GLU A 210 5.90 -10.28 -27.05
N ASN A 211 5.15 -10.98 -26.17
CA ASN A 211 5.02 -12.42 -26.22
C ASN A 211 4.08 -12.85 -27.36
N ARG A 212 4.66 -13.58 -28.33
CA ARG A 212 3.98 -14.06 -29.52
C ARG A 212 4.26 -15.54 -29.73
N LYS A 213 3.37 -16.22 -30.48
CA LYS A 213 3.63 -17.60 -30.90
C LYS A 213 4.98 -17.68 -31.60
N SER A 214 5.69 -18.74 -31.31
CA SER A 214 6.98 -19.00 -31.92
C SER A 214 6.85 -19.26 -33.42
N GLY A 215 7.82 -18.77 -34.22
CA GLY A 215 8.15 -19.30 -35.52
C GLY A 215 8.93 -20.61 -35.37
N GLU A 216 9.34 -21.22 -36.51
CA GLU A 216 10.10 -22.48 -36.47
C GLU A 216 11.43 -22.42 -35.69
N SER A 217 11.95 -21.19 -35.42
CA SER A 217 13.23 -20.97 -34.72
C SER A 217 13.14 -20.05 -33.50
N GLU A 218 11.98 -19.49 -33.20
CA GLU A 218 11.82 -18.54 -32.08
C GLU A 218 10.99 -19.17 -30.95
N LYS A 219 11.43 -18.98 -29.70
CA LYS A 219 10.68 -19.37 -28.50
C LYS A 219 9.77 -18.23 -28.05
N PRO A 220 8.62 -18.52 -27.38
CA PRO A 220 7.79 -17.47 -26.78
C PRO A 220 8.59 -16.71 -25.71
N ASN A 221 8.23 -15.43 -25.49
CA ASN A 221 8.82 -14.65 -24.41
C ASN A 221 8.32 -15.17 -23.06
N GLU A 222 9.21 -15.78 -22.28
CA GLU A 222 8.88 -16.43 -21.01
C GLU A 222 8.93 -15.50 -19.79
N ASN A 223 9.39 -14.26 -19.95
CA ASN A 223 9.63 -13.36 -18.82
C ASN A 223 8.39 -13.23 -17.92
N TYR A 224 7.28 -12.80 -18.49
CA TYR A 224 6.04 -12.66 -17.69
C TYR A 224 5.53 -14.02 -17.16
N ALA A 225 5.63 -15.09 -17.93
CA ALA A 225 5.20 -16.41 -17.51
C ALA A 225 5.99 -16.91 -16.28
N ARG A 226 7.27 -16.64 -16.24
CA ARG A 226 8.13 -16.96 -15.10
C ARG A 226 7.70 -16.20 -13.87
N GLU A 227 7.55 -14.88 -13.96
CA GLU A 227 7.17 -14.03 -12.82
C GLU A 227 5.74 -14.34 -12.34
N LEU A 228 4.83 -14.70 -13.24
CA LEU A 228 3.48 -15.15 -12.89
C LEU A 228 3.53 -16.39 -11.98
N LEU A 229 4.36 -17.37 -12.32
CA LEU A 229 4.52 -18.58 -11.51
C LEU A 229 5.33 -18.33 -10.24
N GLU A 230 6.43 -17.61 -10.34
CA GLU A 230 7.44 -17.50 -9.30
C GLU A 230 7.09 -16.45 -8.23
N LEU A 231 6.58 -15.29 -8.64
CA LEU A 231 6.36 -14.17 -7.74
C LEU A 231 4.88 -13.86 -7.48
N HIS A 232 4.02 -14.10 -8.47
CA HIS A 232 2.61 -13.72 -8.35
C HIS A 232 1.72 -14.86 -7.84
N THR A 233 2.16 -16.14 -8.00
CA THR A 233 1.32 -17.29 -7.62
C THR A 233 2.08 -18.34 -6.81
N LEU A 234 2.69 -19.35 -7.42
CA LEU A 234 3.20 -20.55 -6.77
C LEU A 234 4.35 -20.31 -5.78
N GLY A 235 5.14 -19.26 -6.02
CA GLY A 235 6.37 -19.00 -5.29
C GLY A 235 7.57 -19.78 -5.84
N VAL A 236 8.79 -19.34 -5.48
CA VAL A 236 10.02 -20.05 -5.80
C VAL A 236 9.95 -21.47 -5.27
N GLY A 237 10.19 -22.47 -6.12
CA GLY A 237 10.08 -23.87 -5.73
C GLY A 237 8.64 -24.37 -5.56
N GLY A 238 7.65 -23.68 -6.13
CA GLY A 238 6.22 -24.00 -6.03
C GLY A 238 5.77 -25.25 -6.80
N GLY A 239 6.70 -26.06 -7.34
CA GLY A 239 6.43 -27.35 -7.99
C GLY A 239 6.34 -27.27 -9.52
N TYR A 240 6.58 -26.11 -10.12
CA TYR A 240 6.64 -25.94 -11.57
C TYR A 240 8.05 -26.23 -12.14
N THR A 241 8.09 -26.58 -13.42
CA THR A 241 9.31 -26.86 -14.19
C THR A 241 9.54 -25.77 -15.25
N GLN A 242 10.72 -25.76 -15.86
CA GLN A 242 10.98 -24.90 -17.03
C GLN A 242 10.01 -25.19 -18.19
N LYS A 243 9.53 -26.44 -18.31
CA LYS A 243 8.52 -26.80 -19.31
C LYS A 243 7.20 -26.09 -19.00
N ASP A 244 6.77 -26.07 -17.74
CA ASP A 244 5.55 -25.35 -17.34
C ASP A 244 5.66 -23.87 -17.64
N VAL A 245 6.82 -23.23 -17.39
CA VAL A 245 7.06 -21.82 -17.74
C VAL A 245 6.85 -21.59 -19.25
N MET A 246 7.37 -22.48 -20.10
CA MET A 246 7.20 -22.37 -21.56
C MET A 246 5.73 -22.56 -21.98
N GLU A 247 5.03 -23.53 -21.39
CA GLU A 247 3.61 -23.75 -21.66
C GLU A 247 2.74 -22.58 -21.21
N VAL A 248 3.04 -21.98 -20.04
CA VAL A 248 2.40 -20.75 -19.58
C VAL A 248 2.68 -19.58 -20.53
N ALA A 249 3.92 -19.44 -21.01
CA ALA A 249 4.25 -18.40 -22.00
C ALA A 249 3.44 -18.56 -23.30
N ARG A 250 3.19 -19.80 -23.75
CA ARG A 250 2.29 -20.09 -24.88
C ARG A 250 0.84 -19.66 -24.59
N CYS A 251 0.33 -19.93 -23.38
CA CYS A 251 -1.01 -19.48 -22.96
C CYS A 251 -1.15 -17.95 -22.96
N LEU A 252 -0.08 -17.24 -22.56
CA LEU A 252 -0.06 -15.78 -22.44
C LEU A 252 0.30 -15.08 -23.76
N SER A 253 0.58 -15.80 -24.86
CA SER A 253 0.95 -15.21 -26.14
C SER A 253 -0.23 -14.47 -26.80
N GLY A 254 0.07 -13.48 -27.63
CA GLY A 254 -0.92 -12.70 -28.39
C GLY A 254 -1.56 -11.52 -27.64
N TRP A 255 -1.34 -11.37 -26.34
CA TRP A 255 -1.76 -10.19 -25.60
C TRP A 255 -0.77 -9.04 -25.80
N THR A 256 -1.27 -7.84 -26.11
CA THR A 256 -0.44 -6.67 -26.37
C THR A 256 -1.10 -5.40 -25.86
N VAL A 257 -0.33 -4.31 -25.86
CA VAL A 257 -0.80 -2.98 -25.47
C VAL A 257 -0.72 -2.05 -26.69
N ARG A 258 -1.82 -1.39 -27.03
CA ARG A 258 -1.90 -0.47 -28.17
C ARG A 258 -1.03 0.76 -27.93
N GLY A 259 -0.03 0.99 -28.80
CA GLY A 259 0.95 2.07 -28.65
C GLY A 259 0.80 3.26 -29.60
N LYS A 260 0.14 3.09 -30.75
CA LYS A 260 0.20 4.07 -31.84
C LYS A 260 -1.04 4.94 -32.01
N ASP A 261 -2.17 4.57 -31.45
CA ASP A 261 -3.44 5.28 -31.61
C ASP A 261 -3.70 6.20 -30.41
N ARG A 262 -3.82 7.51 -30.68
CA ARG A 262 -3.97 8.55 -29.65
C ARG A 262 -5.19 8.33 -28.74
N PHE A 263 -6.32 7.83 -29.27
CA PHE A 263 -7.55 7.63 -28.50
C PHE A 263 -7.60 6.32 -27.72
N PHE A 264 -6.83 5.31 -28.17
CA PHE A 264 -6.82 3.96 -27.58
C PHE A 264 -5.46 3.57 -27.02
N LYS A 265 -4.53 4.53 -26.92
CA LYS A 265 -3.21 4.31 -26.34
C LYS A 265 -3.32 3.72 -24.94
N GLY A 266 -2.53 2.69 -24.67
CA GLY A 266 -2.57 1.98 -23.40
C GLY A 266 -3.62 0.88 -23.27
N LYS A 267 -4.58 0.73 -24.21
CA LYS A 267 -5.55 -0.38 -24.16
C LYS A 267 -4.89 -1.72 -24.45
N VAL A 268 -5.27 -2.73 -23.67
CA VAL A 268 -4.87 -4.11 -23.90
C VAL A 268 -5.73 -4.73 -25.00
N GLU A 269 -5.07 -5.43 -25.92
CA GLU A 269 -5.69 -6.13 -27.04
C GLU A 269 -5.14 -7.55 -27.16
N PHE A 270 -5.95 -8.41 -27.72
CA PHE A 270 -5.57 -9.79 -28.07
C PHE A 270 -5.53 -9.96 -29.57
N HIS A 271 -4.41 -10.46 -30.07
CA HIS A 271 -4.16 -10.78 -31.48
C HIS A 271 -4.12 -12.30 -31.67
N ALA A 272 -5.18 -12.86 -32.22
CA ALA A 272 -5.30 -14.30 -32.41
C ALA A 272 -4.24 -14.90 -33.36
N ASP A 273 -3.80 -14.10 -34.33
CA ASP A 273 -2.72 -14.47 -35.26
C ASP A 273 -1.34 -14.55 -34.58
N ALA A 274 -1.16 -13.86 -33.44
CA ALA A 274 0.05 -13.88 -32.64
C ALA A 274 -0.03 -14.86 -31.46
N HIS A 275 -1.18 -15.51 -31.24
CA HIS A 275 -1.40 -16.48 -30.18
C HIS A 275 -0.99 -17.89 -30.60
N ASP A 276 -0.40 -18.65 -29.66
CA ASP A 276 -0.16 -20.10 -29.84
C ASP A 276 -1.42 -20.86 -29.44
N ASP A 277 -2.17 -21.29 -30.45
CA ASP A 277 -3.47 -21.97 -30.29
C ASP A 277 -3.36 -23.49 -30.17
N GLY A 278 -2.16 -24.06 -30.06
CA GLY A 278 -1.91 -25.49 -29.88
C GLY A 278 -2.30 -25.94 -28.45
N ALA A 279 -2.52 -27.24 -28.28
CA ALA A 279 -2.72 -27.84 -26.96
C ALA A 279 -1.51 -27.59 -26.03
N LYS A 280 -1.76 -27.43 -24.75
CA LYS A 280 -0.74 -27.12 -23.73
C LYS A 280 -0.96 -28.00 -22.50
N VAL A 281 0.09 -28.24 -21.73
CA VAL A 281 0.02 -28.97 -20.45
C VAL A 281 0.76 -28.16 -19.40
N VAL A 282 0.07 -27.68 -18.37
CA VAL A 282 0.65 -26.89 -17.27
C VAL A 282 0.35 -27.56 -15.94
N LEU A 283 1.39 -27.87 -15.17
CA LEU A 283 1.26 -28.54 -13.86
C LEU A 283 0.40 -29.81 -13.94
N GLY A 284 0.50 -30.56 -15.04
CA GLY A 284 -0.28 -31.77 -15.28
C GLY A 284 -1.73 -31.54 -15.76
N ASN A 285 -2.19 -30.30 -15.89
CA ASN A 285 -3.50 -29.95 -16.42
C ASN A 285 -3.44 -29.70 -17.92
N GLU A 286 -4.33 -30.32 -18.68
CA GLU A 286 -4.44 -30.12 -20.12
C GLU A 286 -5.30 -28.89 -20.45
N ILE A 287 -4.78 -28.03 -21.34
CA ILE A 287 -5.50 -26.91 -21.96
C ILE A 287 -5.66 -27.28 -23.43
N ALA A 288 -6.90 -27.47 -23.87
CA ALA A 288 -7.20 -27.92 -25.22
C ALA A 288 -6.77 -26.89 -26.29
N SER A 289 -6.43 -27.37 -27.51
CA SER A 289 -6.18 -26.48 -28.64
C SER A 289 -7.44 -25.69 -29.03
N GLY A 290 -7.25 -24.50 -29.62
CA GLY A 290 -8.35 -23.65 -30.10
C GLY A 290 -8.99 -22.77 -29.02
N GLY A 291 -8.36 -22.62 -27.84
CA GLY A 291 -8.88 -21.83 -26.73
C GLY A 291 -8.78 -20.32 -26.93
N GLY A 292 -7.76 -19.86 -27.67
CA GLY A 292 -7.54 -18.45 -27.92
C GLY A 292 -7.43 -17.62 -26.65
N ARG A 293 -8.27 -16.60 -26.47
CA ARG A 293 -8.30 -15.76 -25.25
C ARG A 293 -8.55 -16.55 -23.98
N LYS A 294 -9.23 -17.66 -24.07
CA LYS A 294 -9.62 -18.48 -22.90
C LYS A 294 -8.42 -19.13 -22.25
N ASP A 295 -7.34 -19.37 -22.98
CA ASP A 295 -6.10 -19.95 -22.43
C ASP A 295 -5.52 -19.13 -21.28
N LEU A 296 -5.68 -17.78 -21.32
CA LEU A 296 -5.33 -16.92 -20.19
C LEU A 296 -6.21 -17.24 -18.96
N ASP A 297 -7.52 -17.38 -19.14
CA ASP A 297 -8.44 -17.66 -18.04
C ASP A 297 -8.17 -19.03 -17.44
N ASP A 298 -7.95 -20.05 -18.28
CA ASP A 298 -7.66 -21.40 -17.86
C ASP A 298 -6.35 -21.48 -17.06
N ILE A 299 -5.28 -20.82 -17.52
CA ILE A 299 -4.01 -20.81 -16.78
C ILE A 299 -4.12 -20.06 -15.45
N LEU A 300 -4.82 -18.92 -15.41
CA LEU A 300 -4.99 -18.17 -14.15
C LEU A 300 -5.85 -18.93 -13.14
N GLU A 301 -6.82 -19.73 -13.57
CA GLU A 301 -7.59 -20.61 -12.70
C GLU A 301 -6.69 -21.72 -12.11
N ILE A 302 -5.90 -22.40 -12.95
CA ILE A 302 -4.99 -23.46 -12.53
C ILE A 302 -4.00 -22.95 -11.49
N VAL A 303 -3.31 -21.82 -11.75
CA VAL A 303 -2.26 -21.33 -10.87
C VAL A 303 -2.79 -20.54 -9.69
N GLY A 304 -3.90 -19.81 -9.85
CA GLY A 304 -4.46 -18.92 -8.83
C GLY A 304 -4.99 -19.67 -7.60
N MET A 305 -5.55 -20.86 -7.81
CA MET A 305 -6.10 -21.71 -6.75
C MET A 305 -5.21 -22.94 -6.44
N HIS A 306 -3.98 -22.94 -6.93
CA HIS A 306 -3.04 -24.03 -6.64
C HIS A 306 -2.66 -24.05 -5.15
N PRO A 307 -2.49 -25.23 -4.51
CA PRO A 307 -2.08 -25.32 -3.10
C PRO A 307 -0.77 -24.59 -2.77
N SER A 308 0.19 -24.56 -3.70
CA SER A 308 1.44 -23.80 -3.55
C SER A 308 1.17 -22.29 -3.50
N THR A 309 0.24 -21.78 -4.31
CA THR A 309 -0.19 -20.37 -4.30
C THR A 309 -0.84 -20.00 -2.97
N ALA A 310 -1.74 -20.84 -2.47
CA ALA A 310 -2.35 -20.63 -1.16
C ALA A 310 -1.32 -20.57 -0.05
N ARG A 311 -0.33 -21.47 -0.07
CA ARG A 311 0.75 -21.48 0.91
C ARG A 311 1.67 -20.26 0.76
N PHE A 312 2.04 -19.89 -0.46
CA PHE A 312 2.89 -18.72 -0.74
C PHE A 312 2.22 -17.42 -0.27
N LEU A 313 0.96 -17.20 -0.65
CA LEU A 313 0.19 -16.03 -0.20
C LEU A 313 -0.06 -16.05 1.30
N GLY A 314 -0.40 -17.23 1.86
CA GLY A 314 -0.56 -17.41 3.30
C GLY A 314 0.70 -17.03 4.06
N ARG A 315 1.88 -17.47 3.59
CA ARG A 315 3.17 -17.08 4.16
C ARG A 315 3.42 -15.57 4.04
N LYS A 316 3.20 -14.94 2.86
CA LYS A 316 3.37 -13.49 2.68
C LYS A 316 2.46 -12.69 3.62
N LEU A 317 1.20 -13.06 3.77
CA LEU A 317 0.27 -12.40 4.68
C LEU A 317 0.67 -12.61 6.15
N CYS A 318 1.13 -13.80 6.54
CA CYS A 318 1.66 -14.02 7.88
C CYS A 318 2.94 -13.19 8.12
N ILE A 319 3.84 -13.10 7.15
CA ILE A 319 5.01 -12.20 7.24
C ILE A 319 4.56 -10.75 7.42
N ARG A 320 3.57 -10.29 6.66
CA ARG A 320 3.07 -8.91 6.75
C ARG A 320 2.51 -8.58 8.13
N PHE A 321 1.71 -9.47 8.71
CA PHE A 321 0.90 -9.14 9.88
C PHE A 321 1.36 -9.80 11.18
N ILE A 322 2.11 -10.90 11.14
CA ILE A 322 2.52 -11.65 12.34
C ILE A 322 3.99 -11.39 12.70
N SER A 323 4.91 -11.98 11.95
CA SER A 323 6.35 -11.88 12.22
C SER A 323 7.16 -12.13 10.94
N ASP A 324 8.47 -11.85 10.98
CA ASP A 324 9.36 -12.13 9.84
C ASP A 324 9.55 -13.64 9.59
N ASP A 325 9.34 -14.46 10.61
CA ASP A 325 9.37 -15.93 10.55
C ASP A 325 8.11 -16.53 11.20
N PRO A 326 6.96 -16.51 10.50
CA PRO A 326 5.71 -17.02 11.03
C PRO A 326 5.72 -18.56 11.09
N SER A 327 5.01 -19.11 12.08
CA SER A 327 4.90 -20.57 12.29
C SER A 327 4.21 -21.26 11.12
N GLU A 328 4.63 -22.49 10.83
CA GLU A 328 3.97 -23.35 9.83
C GLU A 328 2.49 -23.60 10.14
N ALA A 329 2.11 -23.61 11.41
CA ALA A 329 0.72 -23.76 11.84
C ALA A 329 -0.12 -22.56 11.37
N SER A 330 0.37 -21.34 11.56
CA SER A 330 -0.28 -20.12 11.09
C SER A 330 -0.38 -20.10 9.55
N ILE A 331 0.71 -20.39 8.84
CA ILE A 331 0.74 -20.45 7.39
C ILE A 331 -0.29 -21.46 6.85
N LYS A 332 -0.31 -22.68 7.43
CA LYS A 332 -1.24 -23.74 7.02
C LYS A 332 -2.70 -23.34 7.25
N LYS A 333 -3.01 -22.72 8.40
CA LYS A 333 -4.37 -22.22 8.70
C LYS A 333 -4.82 -21.19 7.65
N VAL A 334 -3.98 -20.21 7.37
CA VAL A 334 -4.28 -19.13 6.42
C VAL A 334 -4.41 -19.68 5.00
N ALA A 335 -3.50 -20.54 4.56
CA ALA A 335 -3.56 -21.20 3.26
C ALA A 335 -4.81 -22.07 3.09
N GLY A 336 -5.19 -22.81 4.14
CA GLY A 336 -6.42 -23.61 4.15
C GLY A 336 -7.68 -22.76 4.00
N THR A 337 -7.73 -21.61 4.68
CA THR A 337 -8.85 -20.65 4.55
C THR A 337 -8.87 -20.01 3.16
N PHE A 338 -7.72 -19.65 2.60
CA PHE A 338 -7.64 -19.13 1.23
C PHE A 338 -8.28 -20.10 0.22
N LEU A 339 -7.95 -21.39 0.28
CA LEU A 339 -8.53 -22.39 -0.61
C LEU A 339 -10.02 -22.59 -0.35
N SER A 340 -10.42 -22.77 0.91
CA SER A 340 -11.83 -23.06 1.26
C SER A 340 -12.78 -21.88 0.99
N SER A 341 -12.26 -20.65 0.99
CA SER A 341 -13.00 -19.43 0.66
C SER A 341 -12.89 -19.04 -0.82
N ASN A 342 -12.31 -19.89 -1.67
CA ASN A 342 -12.07 -19.62 -3.09
C ASN A 342 -11.32 -18.30 -3.33
N GLY A 343 -10.24 -18.06 -2.58
CA GLY A 343 -9.37 -16.90 -2.71
C GLY A 343 -9.98 -15.59 -2.19
N ASN A 344 -10.97 -15.65 -1.29
CA ASN A 344 -11.53 -14.46 -0.65
C ASN A 344 -10.50 -13.82 0.28
N ILE A 345 -10.06 -12.59 -0.06
CA ILE A 345 -9.00 -11.89 0.67
C ILE A 345 -9.44 -11.54 2.10
N LYS A 346 -10.69 -11.14 2.31
CA LYS A 346 -11.19 -10.79 3.65
C LYS A 346 -11.24 -12.00 4.58
N GLU A 347 -11.72 -13.14 4.09
CA GLU A 347 -11.74 -14.38 4.86
C GLU A 347 -10.31 -14.85 5.19
N THR A 348 -9.40 -14.71 4.24
CA THR A 348 -7.99 -15.04 4.43
C THR A 348 -7.37 -14.14 5.51
N LEU A 349 -7.67 -12.83 5.52
CA LEU A 349 -7.24 -11.90 6.56
C LEU A 349 -7.83 -12.24 7.93
N ARG A 350 -9.13 -12.59 8.00
CA ARG A 350 -9.73 -13.08 9.27
C ARG A 350 -8.96 -14.27 9.82
N ALA A 351 -8.54 -15.20 8.96
CA ALA A 351 -7.75 -16.34 9.39
C ALA A 351 -6.37 -15.94 9.92
N VAL A 352 -5.70 -14.92 9.33
CA VAL A 352 -4.43 -14.38 9.86
C VAL A 352 -4.64 -13.84 11.26
N PHE A 353 -5.61 -12.94 11.45
CA PHE A 353 -5.87 -12.26 12.72
C PHE A 353 -6.47 -13.17 13.81
N ALA A 354 -7.02 -14.31 13.42
CA ALA A 354 -7.48 -15.35 14.34
C ALA A 354 -6.41 -16.40 14.68
N THR A 355 -5.15 -16.21 14.28
CA THR A 355 -4.06 -17.11 14.72
C THR A 355 -3.66 -16.78 16.16
N GLN A 356 -3.33 -17.81 16.94
CA GLN A 356 -2.82 -17.61 18.30
C GLN A 356 -1.52 -16.81 18.30
N GLU A 357 -0.67 -17.02 17.29
CA GLU A 357 0.58 -16.31 17.12
C GLU A 357 0.37 -14.80 16.94
N PHE A 358 -0.63 -14.38 16.15
CA PHE A 358 -1.00 -12.98 16.02
C PHE A 358 -1.51 -12.41 17.35
N LEU A 359 -2.46 -13.09 17.99
CA LEU A 359 -3.13 -12.56 19.19
C LEU A 359 -2.22 -12.49 20.42
N GLN A 360 -1.25 -13.39 20.57
CA GLN A 360 -0.48 -13.58 21.81
C GLN A 360 1.04 -13.50 21.62
N GLY A 361 1.56 -13.86 20.44
CA GLY A 361 2.99 -14.16 20.27
C GLY A 361 3.81 -13.11 19.54
N SER A 362 3.20 -12.17 18.82
CA SER A 362 3.93 -11.32 17.87
C SER A 362 4.00 -9.83 18.22
N ARG A 363 3.73 -9.48 19.48
CA ARG A 363 3.71 -8.07 19.91
C ARG A 363 5.09 -7.45 19.85
N ALA A 364 5.18 -6.27 19.23
CA ALA A 364 6.42 -5.50 19.05
C ALA A 364 7.57 -6.30 18.39
N GLN A 365 7.27 -7.25 17.51
CA GLN A 365 8.26 -8.10 16.86
C GLN A 365 8.49 -7.78 15.38
N LYS A 366 7.81 -6.79 14.83
CA LYS A 366 7.92 -6.42 13.43
C LYS A 366 8.51 -5.02 13.30
N LEU A 367 9.62 -4.88 12.56
CA LEU A 367 10.21 -3.57 12.27
C LEU A 367 9.32 -2.81 11.30
N LYS A 368 8.99 -1.56 11.61
CA LYS A 368 8.32 -0.66 10.67
C LYS A 368 9.25 -0.42 9.47
N ARG A 369 8.80 -0.72 8.25
CA ARG A 369 9.52 -0.34 7.03
C ARG A 369 9.59 1.20 6.94
N PRO A 370 10.52 1.80 6.17
CA PRO A 370 10.67 3.27 6.15
C PRO A 370 9.37 4.02 5.86
N PHE A 371 8.55 3.57 4.91
CA PHE A 371 7.24 4.18 4.64
C PHE A 371 6.32 4.12 5.87
N GLU A 372 6.25 2.96 6.53
CA GLU A 372 5.43 2.79 7.74
C GLU A 372 5.96 3.63 8.91
N PHE A 373 7.28 3.76 9.03
CA PHE A 373 7.91 4.58 10.06
C PHE A 373 7.53 6.06 9.90
N ILE A 374 7.70 6.63 8.70
CA ILE A 374 7.36 8.03 8.43
C ILE A 374 5.86 8.28 8.66
N VAL A 375 5.00 7.46 8.07
CA VAL A 375 3.55 7.62 8.21
C VAL A 375 3.10 7.43 9.66
N SER A 376 3.65 6.44 10.36
CA SER A 376 3.39 6.21 11.79
C SER A 376 3.80 7.40 12.65
N ALA A 377 4.93 8.04 12.35
CA ALA A 377 5.36 9.25 13.07
C ALA A 377 4.39 10.41 12.81
N LEU A 378 4.07 10.71 11.55
CA LEU A 378 3.12 11.78 11.21
C LEU A 378 1.74 11.59 11.89
N ARG A 379 1.23 10.34 11.90
CA ARG A 379 -0.03 10.00 12.54
C ARG A 379 0.03 10.11 14.08
N GLY A 380 1.07 9.50 14.65
CA GLY A 380 1.26 9.43 16.10
C GLY A 380 1.43 10.81 16.76
N VAL A 381 2.04 11.76 16.03
CA VAL A 381 2.20 13.14 16.51
C VAL A 381 1.13 14.11 15.97
N ARG A 382 0.12 13.61 15.28
CA ARG A 382 -0.91 14.44 14.65
C ARG A 382 -0.34 15.62 13.86
N ALA A 383 0.70 15.35 13.06
CA ALA A 383 1.34 16.38 12.27
C ALA A 383 0.34 17.05 11.32
N ARG A 384 0.33 18.39 11.29
CA ARG A 384 -0.36 19.15 10.25
C ARG A 384 0.49 19.08 8.98
N VAL A 385 -0.04 18.50 7.93
CA VAL A 385 0.68 18.28 6.67
C VAL A 385 -0.07 18.98 5.54
N SER A 386 0.52 20.03 4.96
CA SER A 386 -0.01 20.71 3.77
C SER A 386 0.67 20.25 2.48
N SER A 387 1.86 19.66 2.56
CA SER A 387 2.56 19.00 1.45
C SER A 387 3.14 17.66 1.90
N GLU A 388 2.54 16.59 1.46
CA GLU A 388 3.01 15.23 1.74
C GLU A 388 4.32 14.90 0.99
N MET A 389 4.62 15.63 -0.08
CA MET A 389 5.83 15.40 -0.88
C MET A 389 7.11 15.73 -0.12
N ASP A 390 7.04 16.54 0.93
CA ASP A 390 8.19 16.99 1.71
C ASP A 390 8.86 15.86 2.53
N VAL A 391 8.19 14.71 2.68
CA VAL A 391 8.80 13.53 3.31
C VAL A 391 9.45 12.55 2.31
N VAL A 392 9.27 12.78 1.01
CA VAL A 392 9.69 11.82 -0.02
C VAL A 392 11.22 11.69 -0.09
N ASP A 393 11.96 12.77 0.14
CA ASP A 393 13.44 12.71 0.19
C ASP A 393 13.94 11.76 1.29
N TYR A 394 13.29 11.75 2.46
CA TYR A 394 13.60 10.79 3.52
C TYR A 394 13.30 9.35 3.11
N LEU A 395 12.19 9.11 2.40
CA LEU A 395 11.86 7.78 1.86
C LEU A 395 12.91 7.30 0.85
N ILE A 396 13.34 8.18 -0.06
CA ILE A 396 14.40 7.90 -1.05
C ILE A 396 15.70 7.53 -0.33
N ARG A 397 16.13 8.33 0.65
CA ARG A 397 17.36 8.11 1.43
C ARG A 397 17.32 6.82 2.25
N MET A 398 16.15 6.40 2.67
CA MET A 398 15.95 5.11 3.34
C MET A 398 15.71 3.95 2.35
N GLY A 399 15.81 4.19 1.03
CA GLY A 399 15.65 3.15 0.01
C GLY A 399 14.22 2.64 -0.18
N HIS A 400 13.19 3.43 0.18
CA HIS A 400 11.79 3.03 0.09
C HIS A 400 10.95 4.09 -0.67
N ALA A 401 11.44 4.51 -1.84
CA ALA A 401 10.70 5.44 -2.70
C ALA A 401 9.45 4.77 -3.28
N PRO A 402 8.24 5.34 -3.09
CA PRO A 402 7.00 4.72 -3.57
C PRO A 402 7.05 4.44 -5.08
N PHE A 403 6.63 3.23 -5.48
CA PHE A 403 6.52 2.76 -6.87
C PHE A 403 7.85 2.69 -7.67
N GLN A 404 9.00 2.74 -7.00
CA GLN A 404 10.32 2.81 -7.64
C GLN A 404 11.23 1.62 -7.27
N TYR A 405 10.66 0.50 -6.84
CA TYR A 405 11.46 -0.71 -6.63
C TYR A 405 11.74 -1.39 -7.97
N PRO A 406 13.04 -1.63 -8.30
CA PRO A 406 13.41 -1.97 -9.68
C PRO A 406 13.08 -3.39 -10.10
N THR A 407 12.96 -4.33 -9.14
CA THR A 407 12.74 -5.75 -9.41
C THR A 407 11.30 -6.18 -9.14
N PRO A 408 10.77 -7.19 -9.84
CA PRO A 408 9.36 -7.56 -9.78
C PRO A 408 8.89 -8.19 -8.45
N ASP A 409 9.81 -8.58 -7.57
CA ASP A 409 9.52 -9.12 -6.24
C ASP A 409 9.01 -8.08 -5.22
N GLY A 410 9.19 -6.79 -5.51
CA GLY A 410 8.73 -5.67 -4.67
C GLY A 410 9.56 -5.47 -3.39
N TYR A 411 9.21 -4.44 -2.63
CA TYR A 411 9.92 -4.12 -1.39
C TYR A 411 9.82 -5.25 -0.36
N PRO A 412 10.96 -5.68 0.24
CA PRO A 412 10.96 -6.77 1.21
C PRO A 412 10.17 -6.38 2.47
N ASP A 413 9.40 -7.35 3.00
CA ASP A 413 8.58 -7.18 4.21
C ASP A 413 9.18 -7.91 5.42
N ILE A 414 10.51 -7.86 5.55
CA ILE A 414 11.28 -8.37 6.68
C ILE A 414 12.24 -7.30 7.17
N ALA A 415 12.70 -7.39 8.43
CA ALA A 415 13.50 -6.35 9.09
C ALA A 415 14.90 -6.16 8.49
N SER A 416 15.57 -7.25 8.10
CA SER A 416 16.98 -7.26 7.74
C SER A 416 17.40 -6.19 6.72
N PRO A 417 16.72 -5.97 5.59
CA PRO A 417 17.09 -4.93 4.62
C PRO A 417 16.99 -3.49 5.16
N TRP A 418 16.20 -3.28 6.21
CA TRP A 418 15.88 -1.94 6.73
C TRP A 418 16.69 -1.53 7.95
N THR A 419 17.49 -2.42 8.53
CA THR A 419 18.33 -2.12 9.72
C THR A 419 19.39 -1.08 9.43
N GLY A 420 19.87 -0.96 8.20
CA GLY A 420 20.82 0.08 7.77
C GLY A 420 20.25 1.49 7.67
N THR A 421 18.93 1.67 7.84
CA THR A 421 18.26 2.98 7.63
C THR A 421 18.19 3.85 8.89
N LEU A 422 18.73 3.41 10.03
CA LEU A 422 18.58 4.06 11.34
C LEU A 422 19.01 5.52 11.35
N LEU A 423 20.09 5.87 10.69
CA LEU A 423 20.57 7.25 10.63
C LEU A 423 19.48 8.19 10.07
N TRP A 424 18.87 7.83 8.95
CA TRP A 424 17.84 8.66 8.32
C TRP A 424 16.52 8.65 9.08
N ARG A 425 16.22 7.59 9.83
CA ARG A 425 15.07 7.56 10.76
C ARG A 425 15.27 8.55 11.90
N TRP A 426 16.47 8.60 12.48
CA TRP A 426 16.80 9.58 13.53
C TRP A 426 16.78 11.01 13.00
N HIS A 427 17.37 11.25 11.82
CA HIS A 427 17.29 12.57 11.19
C HIS A 427 15.84 13.01 10.98
N PHE A 428 14.98 12.13 10.49
CA PHE A 428 13.56 12.45 10.31
C PHE A 428 12.87 12.71 11.65
N ALA A 429 13.07 11.87 12.66
CA ALA A 429 12.47 12.02 13.98
C ALA A 429 12.84 13.38 14.62
N ILE A 430 14.13 13.76 14.56
CA ILE A 430 14.61 15.04 15.08
C ILE A 430 14.02 16.21 14.28
N ALA A 431 14.09 16.14 12.95
CA ALA A 431 13.57 17.20 12.10
C ALA A 431 12.05 17.40 12.28
N LEU A 432 11.29 16.29 12.45
CA LEU A 432 9.84 16.34 12.68
C LEU A 432 9.52 17.00 14.04
N ALA A 433 10.18 16.59 15.11
CA ALA A 433 9.98 17.17 16.44
C ALA A 433 10.32 18.66 16.48
N ARG A 434 11.37 19.09 15.78
CA ARG A 434 11.80 20.50 15.71
C ARG A 434 11.05 21.34 14.67
N ASN A 435 10.08 20.76 13.95
CA ASN A 435 9.41 21.43 12.82
C ASN A 435 10.37 21.86 11.68
N GLU A 436 11.47 21.10 11.48
CA GLU A 436 12.53 21.36 10.49
C GLU A 436 12.42 20.47 9.24
N VAL A 437 11.41 19.61 9.13
CA VAL A 437 11.18 18.82 7.89
C VAL A 437 10.88 19.77 6.73
N SER A 438 9.93 20.70 6.93
CA SER A 438 9.58 21.78 6.00
C SER A 438 8.66 22.79 6.68
N GLU A 439 8.37 23.90 5.99
CA GLU A 439 7.31 24.84 6.42
C GLU A 439 5.89 24.26 6.35
N ASN A 440 5.70 23.20 5.54
CA ASN A 440 4.42 22.56 5.30
C ASN A 440 4.07 21.44 6.30
N ILE A 441 4.99 21.09 7.20
CA ILE A 441 4.79 20.03 8.20
C ILE A 441 5.04 20.62 9.59
N LYS A 442 4.00 20.62 10.43
CA LYS A 442 4.06 21.19 11.77
C LYS A 442 3.54 20.23 12.83
N VAL A 443 4.22 20.21 13.96
CA VAL A 443 3.87 19.45 15.16
C VAL A 443 3.73 20.40 16.31
N GLU A 444 2.63 20.31 17.05
CA GLU A 444 2.37 21.09 18.27
C GLU A 444 2.69 20.23 19.50
N GLU A 445 3.97 20.07 19.80
CA GLU A 445 4.45 19.14 20.84
C GLU A 445 3.85 19.44 22.20
N GLU A 446 3.78 20.72 22.62
CA GLU A 446 3.23 21.12 23.91
C GLU A 446 1.75 20.73 24.03
N VAL A 447 0.97 20.92 22.96
CA VAL A 447 -0.45 20.53 22.92
C VAL A 447 -0.61 19.01 22.99
N LEU A 448 0.29 18.25 22.33
CA LEU A 448 0.28 16.79 22.42
C LEU A 448 0.58 16.29 23.84
N ILE A 449 1.58 16.87 24.49
CA ILE A 449 1.95 16.54 25.87
C ILE A 449 0.81 16.85 26.82
N GLU A 450 0.18 18.04 26.69
CA GLU A 450 -0.97 18.43 27.51
C GLU A 450 -2.14 17.45 27.32
N LYS A 451 -2.54 17.16 26.06
CA LYS A 451 -3.65 16.24 25.75
C LYS A 451 -3.38 14.81 26.20
N ALA A 452 -2.14 14.38 26.22
CA ALA A 452 -1.74 13.04 26.70
C ALA A 452 -1.63 12.94 28.23
N GLY A 453 -1.79 14.05 28.95
CA GLY A 453 -1.64 14.06 30.41
C GLY A 453 -0.18 14.08 30.88
N GLY A 454 0.73 14.59 30.04
CA GLY A 454 2.16 14.70 30.32
C GLY A 454 3.02 13.87 29.35
N VAL A 455 4.35 13.98 29.51
CA VAL A 455 5.33 13.30 28.66
C VAL A 455 5.21 11.77 28.74
N ASP A 456 4.94 11.21 29.92
CA ASP A 456 4.71 9.79 30.10
C ASP A 456 3.50 9.27 29.31
N GLY A 457 2.42 10.05 29.30
CA GLY A 457 1.22 9.72 28.52
C GLY A 457 1.48 9.79 27.01
N LEU A 458 2.24 10.81 26.54
CA LEU A 458 2.66 10.89 25.16
C LEU A 458 3.55 9.68 24.78
N ALA A 459 4.50 9.33 25.65
CA ALA A 459 5.35 8.16 25.46
C ALA A 459 4.51 6.87 25.36
N ALA A 460 3.55 6.67 26.27
CA ALA A 460 2.67 5.50 26.24
C ALA A 460 1.83 5.45 24.97
N SER A 461 1.34 6.58 24.47
CA SER A 461 0.58 6.66 23.21
C SER A 461 1.42 6.27 21.99
N LEU A 462 2.68 6.70 21.93
CA LEU A 462 3.57 6.43 20.81
C LEU A 462 4.16 5.01 20.83
N LEU A 463 4.44 4.46 22.03
CA LEU A 463 5.04 3.14 22.24
C LEU A 463 3.98 2.03 22.34
N GLY A 464 2.71 2.35 22.54
CA GLY A 464 1.64 1.37 22.80
C GLY A 464 1.74 0.70 24.16
N ARG A 465 2.54 1.25 25.09
CA ARG A 465 2.80 0.78 26.47
C ARG A 465 3.43 1.88 27.30
N ASN A 466 3.45 1.72 28.61
CA ASN A 466 4.24 2.62 29.45
C ASN A 466 5.72 2.57 29.06
N PRO A 467 6.43 3.71 29.06
CA PRO A 467 7.88 3.70 28.90
C PRO A 467 8.58 2.99 30.08
N SER A 468 9.66 2.27 29.79
CA SER A 468 10.48 1.64 30.85
C SER A 468 11.17 2.68 31.72
N ILE A 469 11.75 2.26 32.84
CA ILE A 469 12.50 3.16 33.74
C ILE A 469 13.67 3.82 32.99
N GLU A 470 14.36 3.06 32.15
CA GLU A 470 15.50 3.55 31.34
C GLU A 470 15.03 4.52 30.27
N GLU A 471 13.88 4.23 29.61
CA GLU A 471 13.28 5.13 28.63
C GLU A 471 12.85 6.46 29.27
N LYS A 472 12.19 6.42 30.44
CA LYS A 472 11.83 7.63 31.21
C LYS A 472 13.05 8.46 31.54
N ALA A 473 14.06 7.85 32.13
CA ALA A 473 15.29 8.52 32.48
C ALA A 473 16.04 9.10 31.27
N ALA A 474 15.94 8.48 30.11
CA ALA A 474 16.51 9.00 28.87
C ALA A 474 15.70 10.21 28.34
N ILE A 475 14.37 10.11 28.37
CA ILE A 475 13.46 11.18 27.95
C ILE A 475 13.65 12.42 28.81
N GLU A 476 13.68 12.28 30.13
CA GLU A 476 13.88 13.40 31.07
C GLU A 476 15.22 14.12 30.85
N ARG A 477 16.27 13.37 30.47
CA ARG A 477 17.61 13.94 30.23
C ARG A 477 17.78 14.56 28.85
N SER A 478 16.97 14.18 27.89
CA SER A 478 17.19 14.57 26.48
C SER A 478 16.89 16.04 26.19
N GLY A 479 15.96 16.66 26.95
CA GLY A 479 15.40 17.97 26.61
C GLY A 479 14.56 18.01 25.32
N GLU A 480 14.45 16.88 24.59
CA GLU A 480 13.68 16.74 23.35
C GLU A 480 12.89 15.41 23.37
N PRO A 481 11.86 15.32 24.19
CA PRO A 481 11.16 14.06 24.45
C PRO A 481 10.56 13.44 23.20
N LEU A 482 9.94 14.24 22.34
CA LEU A 482 9.29 13.76 21.12
C LEU A 482 10.30 13.18 20.13
N ALA A 483 11.43 13.87 19.91
CA ALA A 483 12.51 13.39 19.04
C ALA A 483 13.05 12.04 19.51
N LEU A 484 13.33 11.94 20.81
CA LEU A 484 13.87 10.71 21.40
C LEU A 484 12.89 9.55 21.32
N LEU A 485 11.60 9.80 21.60
CA LEU A 485 10.55 8.78 21.50
C LEU A 485 10.47 8.19 20.10
N MET A 486 10.37 9.03 19.07
CA MET A 486 10.31 8.57 17.67
C MET A 486 11.61 7.88 17.20
N ALA A 487 12.77 8.29 17.73
CA ALA A 487 14.05 7.66 17.45
C ALA A 487 14.28 6.36 18.23
N SER A 488 13.49 6.09 19.29
CA SER A 488 13.69 4.95 20.18
C SER A 488 13.42 3.61 19.49
N PRO A 489 14.04 2.52 19.95
CA PRO A 489 13.72 1.17 19.49
C PRO A 489 12.24 0.84 19.68
N GLY A 490 11.61 1.27 20.78
CA GLY A 490 10.19 1.02 21.06
C GLY A 490 9.26 1.56 19.99
N PHE A 491 9.57 2.70 19.37
CA PHE A 491 8.79 3.27 18.27
C PHE A 491 9.10 2.61 16.91
N GLN A 492 10.31 2.09 16.73
CA GLN A 492 10.73 1.44 15.46
C GLN A 492 10.00 0.11 15.22
N TRP A 493 9.62 -0.58 16.29
CA TRP A 493 8.94 -1.87 16.23
C TRP A 493 7.42 -1.73 16.47
N LYS A 494 6.68 -2.70 15.91
CA LYS A 494 5.22 -2.76 16.01
C LYS A 494 4.75 -4.19 16.30
#